data_a15229cdf5eb394e343f585806bcf398
#
_entry.id   a15229cdf5eb394e343f585806bcf398
#
_cell.length_a   1.000
_cell.length_b   1.000
_cell.length_c   1.000
_cell.angle_alpha   90.00
_cell.angle_beta   90.00
_cell.angle_gamma   90.00
#
_symmetry.space_group_name_H-M   'P 1'
#
loop_
_entity.id
_entity.type
_entity.pdbx_description
1 polymer ?
#
loop_
_entity_poly.entity_id
_entity_poly.type
_entity_poly.pdbx_seq_one_letter_code
_entity_poly.pdbx_strand_id
1 'polypeptide(L)'
;VTVGGNIITRLKDEFAKKPQFFGKAFDSMITYEGEHALVWLVEALSGKRKMSEVSNLIYKDEESQMHVNETYQERVDQLPPPDFDGMPWEKYFSPEKLVPYLGTRGCYWGKCTFCDHGAGYIDQFRAKHADQIVDELEFLKNKLNAKHFMFTDESFPPALFLKLPPMMVERELDIYWTTLIRFESQLLEPETWDMAYKAGCRSLYYGLESANERIIKLVKKDTDIEAAKINLEQAKRVGIWSHVMCFYGFPSETEAEAEDTRNFLLENQHRIPSVEMYFFVLYKNAPVMFAKDEYKIDVKVNPEHDLALDYYYTPESGQTTEEAMQRYEKFYQEDFNPWAMRINAREHVFLYITKFGTSDLPQLYVKNNPEAHHLEAEVML
;
A
#
# COMPACT_ATOMS: atom_id res chain seq x y z
N VAL A 1 -1.49 -2.87 -29.27
CA VAL A 1 -1.59 -2.32 -27.88
C VAL A 1 -1.40 -3.44 -26.88
N THR A 2 -0.47 -3.27 -25.93
CA THR A 2 -0.35 -4.18 -24.78
C THR A 2 -0.77 -3.49 -23.48
N VAL A 3 -1.39 -4.23 -22.59
CA VAL A 3 -1.83 -3.74 -21.28
C VAL A 3 -1.15 -4.54 -20.16
N GLY A 4 -0.99 -3.94 -19.01
CA GLY A 4 -0.37 -4.58 -17.85
C GLY A 4 -0.75 -3.89 -16.54
N GLY A 5 -0.05 -4.23 -15.49
CA GLY A 5 -0.24 -3.69 -14.16
C GLY A 5 -1.10 -4.56 -13.25
N ASN A 6 -1.33 -4.08 -12.03
CA ASN A 6 -1.88 -4.88 -10.94
C ASN A 6 -3.28 -5.43 -11.25
N ILE A 7 -4.21 -4.60 -11.75
CA ILE A 7 -5.58 -5.03 -12.09
C ILE A 7 -5.56 -6.13 -13.14
N ILE A 8 -4.73 -5.98 -14.19
CA ILE A 8 -4.60 -6.98 -15.25
C ILE A 8 -4.10 -8.30 -14.69
N THR A 9 -3.10 -8.25 -13.79
CA THR A 9 -2.57 -9.46 -13.15
C THR A 9 -3.62 -10.16 -12.29
N ARG A 10 -4.38 -9.40 -11.50
CA ARG A 10 -5.44 -9.95 -10.63
C ARG A 10 -6.60 -10.59 -11.39
N LEU A 11 -6.87 -10.13 -12.61
CA LEU A 11 -7.95 -10.60 -13.47
C LEU A 11 -7.45 -11.42 -14.67
N LYS A 12 -6.20 -11.87 -14.66
CA LYS A 12 -5.58 -12.58 -15.78
C LYS A 12 -6.33 -13.80 -16.23
N ASP A 13 -6.84 -14.59 -15.28
CA ASP A 13 -7.55 -15.85 -15.57
C ASP A 13 -8.93 -15.59 -16.17
N GLU A 14 -9.57 -14.49 -15.82
CA GLU A 14 -10.84 -14.05 -16.41
C GLU A 14 -10.62 -13.52 -17.83
N PHE A 15 -9.61 -12.68 -18.03
CA PHE A 15 -9.28 -12.18 -19.36
C PHE A 15 -8.81 -13.28 -20.31
N ALA A 16 -8.05 -14.26 -19.83
CA ALA A 16 -7.63 -15.41 -20.63
C ALA A 16 -8.83 -16.21 -21.19
N LYS A 17 -9.99 -16.18 -20.52
CA LYS A 17 -11.25 -16.81 -20.98
C LYS A 17 -12.09 -15.92 -21.91
N LYS A 18 -11.63 -14.71 -22.22
CA LYS A 18 -12.40 -13.70 -22.96
C LYS A 18 -11.67 -13.24 -24.23
N PRO A 19 -11.51 -14.11 -25.24
CA PRO A 19 -10.77 -13.80 -26.46
C PRO A 19 -11.33 -12.59 -27.23
N GLN A 20 -12.59 -12.20 -26.96
CA GLN A 20 -13.24 -11.06 -27.60
C GLN A 20 -12.60 -9.71 -27.25
N PHE A 21 -11.86 -9.60 -26.17
CA PHE A 21 -11.11 -8.37 -25.83
C PHE A 21 -9.84 -8.21 -26.68
N PHE A 22 -9.23 -9.33 -27.07
CA PHE A 22 -7.97 -9.34 -27.82
C PHE A 22 -8.23 -9.01 -29.30
N GLY A 23 -7.46 -8.05 -29.81
CA GLY A 23 -7.62 -7.50 -31.15
C GLY A 23 -8.71 -6.45 -31.28
N LYS A 24 -9.42 -6.12 -30.17
CA LYS A 24 -10.42 -5.03 -30.11
C LYS A 24 -10.03 -3.95 -29.12
N ALA A 25 -9.85 -4.32 -27.84
CA ALA A 25 -9.45 -3.40 -26.78
C ALA A 25 -7.94 -3.32 -26.63
N PHE A 26 -7.27 -4.45 -26.74
CA PHE A 26 -5.81 -4.61 -26.72
C PHE A 26 -5.40 -5.89 -27.47
N ASP A 27 -4.12 -6.03 -27.80
CA ASP A 27 -3.62 -7.18 -28.56
C ASP A 27 -3.00 -8.23 -27.65
N SER A 28 -2.43 -7.80 -26.51
CA SER A 28 -1.79 -8.68 -25.54
C SER A 28 -1.82 -8.09 -24.14
N MET A 29 -1.56 -8.93 -23.15
CA MET A 29 -1.44 -8.57 -21.75
C MET A 29 -0.10 -9.04 -21.19
N ILE A 30 0.58 -8.17 -20.43
CA ILE A 30 1.72 -8.57 -19.59
C ILE A 30 1.25 -8.61 -18.14
N THR A 31 1.37 -9.78 -17.52
CA THR A 31 0.99 -10.03 -16.15
C THR A 31 2.20 -9.94 -15.22
N TYR A 32 1.98 -9.68 -13.94
CA TYR A 32 3.01 -9.56 -12.91
C TYR A 32 4.05 -8.48 -13.21
N GLU A 33 5.24 -8.87 -13.65
CA GLU A 33 6.41 -8.02 -13.82
C GLU A 33 6.71 -7.84 -15.30
N GLY A 34 6.86 -6.60 -15.71
CA GLY A 34 6.85 -6.24 -17.13
C GLY A 34 8.20 -5.87 -17.71
N GLU A 35 9.26 -5.73 -16.92
CA GLU A 35 10.52 -5.14 -17.37
C GLU A 35 11.15 -5.93 -18.52
N HIS A 36 11.48 -7.19 -18.30
CA HIS A 36 11.98 -8.04 -19.38
C HIS A 36 10.88 -8.45 -20.36
N ALA A 37 9.67 -8.73 -19.86
CA ALA A 37 8.55 -9.16 -20.71
C ALA A 37 8.25 -8.14 -21.83
N LEU A 38 8.29 -6.84 -21.52
CA LEU A 38 8.10 -5.80 -22.53
C LEU A 38 9.22 -5.76 -23.56
N VAL A 39 10.48 -5.92 -23.13
CA VAL A 39 11.63 -6.00 -24.03
C VAL A 39 11.50 -7.22 -24.96
N TRP A 40 11.20 -8.39 -24.39
CA TRP A 40 11.00 -9.62 -25.16
C TRP A 40 9.82 -9.54 -26.12
N LEU A 41 8.75 -8.85 -25.75
CA LEU A 41 7.62 -8.59 -26.66
C LEU A 41 8.05 -7.73 -27.85
N VAL A 42 8.84 -6.68 -27.64
CA VAL A 42 9.39 -5.86 -28.73
C VAL A 42 10.31 -6.68 -29.64
N GLU A 43 11.13 -7.56 -29.06
CA GLU A 43 11.96 -8.51 -29.84
C GLU A 43 11.09 -9.46 -30.68
N ALA A 44 10.02 -9.99 -30.09
CA ALA A 44 9.10 -10.89 -30.79
C ALA A 44 8.38 -10.19 -31.95
N LEU A 45 7.87 -8.98 -31.73
CA LEU A 45 7.24 -8.17 -32.78
C LEU A 45 8.20 -7.77 -33.89
N SER A 46 9.50 -7.72 -33.61
CA SER A 46 10.57 -7.47 -34.62
C SER A 46 11.12 -8.73 -35.25
N GLY A 47 10.58 -9.92 -34.96
CA GLY A 47 10.99 -11.20 -35.52
C GLY A 47 12.28 -11.81 -34.93
N LYS A 48 12.78 -11.24 -33.83
CA LYS A 48 14.00 -11.73 -33.14
C LYS A 48 13.74 -12.83 -32.10
N ARG A 49 12.46 -13.00 -31.70
CA ARG A 49 12.00 -13.97 -30.71
C ARG A 49 10.63 -14.50 -31.12
N LYS A 50 10.23 -15.67 -30.64
CA LYS A 50 8.87 -16.16 -30.81
C LYS A 50 7.97 -15.58 -29.74
N MET A 51 6.67 -15.33 -30.05
CA MET A 51 5.69 -14.89 -29.07
C MET A 51 5.55 -15.86 -27.89
N SER A 52 5.69 -17.16 -28.12
CA SER A 52 5.65 -18.20 -27.08
C SER A 52 6.84 -18.17 -26.10
N GLU A 53 7.90 -17.43 -26.42
CA GLU A 53 9.11 -17.29 -25.58
C GLU A 53 9.08 -15.99 -24.76
N VAL A 54 8.02 -15.20 -24.87
CA VAL A 54 7.82 -13.98 -24.07
C VAL A 54 7.12 -14.35 -22.77
N SER A 55 7.87 -14.51 -21.70
CA SER A 55 7.27 -14.82 -20.39
C SER A 55 6.34 -13.73 -19.92
N ASN A 56 5.42 -14.07 -19.01
CA ASN A 56 4.38 -13.19 -18.48
C ASN A 56 3.36 -12.69 -19.52
N LEU A 57 3.41 -13.15 -20.77
CA LEU A 57 2.55 -12.70 -21.85
C LEU A 57 1.29 -13.57 -21.97
N ILE A 58 0.15 -12.91 -22.11
CA ILE A 58 -1.12 -13.50 -22.56
C ILE A 58 -1.49 -12.83 -23.90
N TYR A 59 -1.71 -13.64 -24.92
CA TYR A 59 -2.04 -13.13 -26.26
C TYR A 59 -2.96 -14.09 -27.00
N LYS A 60 -3.57 -13.60 -28.06
CA LYS A 60 -4.35 -14.39 -29.02
C LYS A 60 -3.58 -14.46 -30.32
N ASP A 61 -3.42 -15.67 -30.87
CA ASP A 61 -2.77 -15.88 -32.16
C ASP A 61 -3.70 -15.59 -33.36
N GLU A 62 -3.18 -15.74 -34.57
CA GLU A 62 -3.93 -15.54 -35.82
C GLU A 62 -5.07 -16.55 -36.00
N GLU A 63 -4.98 -17.71 -35.39
CA GLU A 63 -6.01 -18.77 -35.39
C GLU A 63 -7.05 -18.55 -34.29
N SER A 64 -6.97 -17.42 -33.59
CA SER A 64 -7.85 -17.05 -32.47
C SER A 64 -7.72 -17.92 -31.23
N GLN A 65 -6.60 -18.64 -31.07
CA GLN A 65 -6.29 -19.39 -29.86
C GLN A 65 -5.63 -18.48 -28.81
N MET A 66 -6.03 -18.69 -27.58
CA MET A 66 -5.45 -17.98 -26.43
C MET A 66 -4.21 -18.70 -25.93
N HIS A 67 -3.15 -17.95 -25.72
CA HIS A 67 -1.88 -18.41 -25.14
C HIS A 67 -1.62 -17.69 -23.82
N VAL A 68 -1.25 -18.47 -22.81
CA VAL A 68 -0.78 -17.99 -21.50
C VAL A 68 0.63 -18.55 -21.33
N ASN A 69 1.61 -17.68 -21.45
CA ASN A 69 3.01 -18.09 -21.39
C ASN A 69 3.49 -18.30 -19.95
N GLU A 70 4.65 -18.93 -19.81
CA GLU A 70 5.28 -19.16 -18.51
C GLU A 70 5.55 -17.87 -17.76
N THR A 71 5.51 -17.94 -16.45
CA THR A 71 5.78 -16.81 -15.58
C THR A 71 7.29 -16.65 -15.36
N TYR A 72 7.77 -15.43 -15.51
CA TYR A 72 9.14 -15.03 -15.17
C TYR A 72 9.12 -14.03 -14.03
N GLN A 73 10.02 -14.22 -13.07
CA GLN A 73 10.19 -13.36 -11.92
C GLN A 73 11.46 -12.53 -12.04
N GLU A 74 11.33 -11.21 -11.95
CA GLU A 74 12.48 -10.30 -12.04
C GLU A 74 13.43 -10.43 -10.85
N ARG A 75 14.68 -10.28 -11.12
CA ARG A 75 15.71 -10.09 -10.10
C ARG A 75 15.81 -8.61 -9.75
N VAL A 76 15.12 -8.19 -8.67
CA VAL A 76 15.01 -6.77 -8.29
C VAL A 76 16.36 -6.11 -8.03
N ASP A 77 17.33 -6.88 -7.58
CA ASP A 77 18.75 -6.47 -7.38
C ASP A 77 19.52 -6.23 -8.67
N GLN A 78 18.99 -6.65 -9.83
CA GLN A 78 19.61 -6.48 -11.15
C GLN A 78 18.88 -5.44 -12.02
N LEU A 79 17.73 -4.93 -11.56
CA LEU A 79 17.01 -3.91 -12.29
C LEU A 79 17.74 -2.56 -12.17
N PRO A 80 17.77 -1.77 -13.24
CA PRO A 80 18.30 -0.42 -13.17
C PRO A 80 17.40 0.45 -12.28
N PRO A 81 17.92 1.60 -11.79
CA PRO A 81 17.06 2.59 -11.12
C PRO A 81 15.94 3.04 -12.07
N PRO A 82 14.75 3.41 -11.52
CA PRO A 82 13.64 3.84 -12.35
C PRO A 82 13.99 5.11 -13.15
N ASP A 83 13.53 5.14 -14.39
CA ASP A 83 13.73 6.30 -15.26
C ASP A 83 12.50 7.20 -15.28
N PHE A 84 12.70 8.47 -14.92
CA PHE A 84 11.68 9.50 -14.90
C PHE A 84 11.90 10.57 -15.97
N ASP A 85 12.76 10.33 -16.97
CA ASP A 85 12.97 11.26 -18.06
C ASP A 85 11.68 11.44 -18.87
N GLY A 86 11.35 12.69 -19.19
CA GLY A 86 10.11 13.03 -19.88
C GLY A 86 8.86 13.14 -19.01
N MET A 87 8.96 12.91 -17.70
CA MET A 87 7.83 13.14 -16.79
C MET A 87 7.53 14.65 -16.71
N PRO A 88 6.28 15.06 -16.97
CA PRO A 88 5.88 16.47 -16.92
C PRO A 88 5.62 16.92 -15.47
N TRP A 89 6.67 17.00 -14.66
CA TRP A 89 6.58 17.33 -13.23
C TRP A 89 5.78 18.59 -12.93
N GLU A 90 5.84 19.57 -13.81
CA GLU A 90 5.13 20.86 -13.68
C GLU A 90 3.60 20.74 -13.84
N LYS A 91 3.10 19.58 -14.29
CA LYS A 91 1.65 19.32 -14.45
C LYS A 91 1.04 18.57 -13.26
N TYR A 92 1.86 18.12 -12.32
CA TYR A 92 1.38 17.48 -11.11
C TYR A 92 0.95 18.51 -10.08
N PHE A 93 -0.15 18.22 -9.36
CA PHE A 93 -0.60 19.05 -8.24
C PHE A 93 0.29 18.84 -6.99
N SER A 94 1.58 18.95 -7.18
CA SER A 94 2.56 18.79 -6.11
C SER A 94 3.51 19.99 -6.16
N PRO A 95 3.69 20.73 -5.06
CA PRO A 95 4.59 21.89 -5.04
C PRO A 95 6.08 21.50 -5.19
N GLU A 96 6.41 20.25 -4.87
CA GLU A 96 7.75 19.68 -4.97
C GLU A 96 7.68 18.35 -5.72
N LYS A 97 8.80 17.92 -6.29
CA LYS A 97 8.90 16.59 -6.88
C LYS A 97 8.89 15.54 -5.77
N LEU A 98 7.86 14.71 -5.74
CA LEU A 98 7.80 13.52 -4.90
C LEU A 98 8.09 12.29 -5.75
N VAL A 99 9.26 11.70 -5.55
CA VAL A 99 9.76 10.59 -6.36
C VAL A 99 9.30 9.26 -5.75
N PRO A 100 8.45 8.48 -6.43
CA PRO A 100 8.14 7.13 -5.98
C PRO A 100 9.36 6.24 -6.16
N TYR A 101 9.67 5.44 -5.16
CA TYR A 101 10.79 4.50 -5.19
C TYR A 101 10.37 3.16 -4.60
N LEU A 102 10.83 2.08 -5.21
CA LEU A 102 10.53 0.71 -4.79
C LEU A 102 11.83 -0.03 -4.44
N GLY A 103 12.04 -0.26 -3.17
CA GLY A 103 13.20 -1.01 -2.66
C GLY A 103 12.96 -2.51 -2.60
N THR A 104 11.68 -2.93 -2.52
CA THR A 104 11.27 -4.33 -2.38
C THR A 104 10.09 -4.66 -3.28
N ARG A 105 9.86 -5.92 -3.56
CA ARG A 105 8.64 -6.44 -4.20
C ARG A 105 8.04 -7.55 -3.39
N GLY A 106 6.71 -7.52 -3.25
CA GLY A 106 5.98 -8.37 -2.34
C GLY A 106 6.11 -7.91 -0.88
N CYS A 107 5.31 -8.49 -0.01
CA CYS A 107 5.31 -8.17 1.42
C CYS A 107 6.14 -9.21 2.19
N TYR A 108 7.12 -8.76 2.97
CA TYR A 108 7.96 -9.65 3.78
C TYR A 108 7.15 -10.45 4.82
N TRP A 109 6.00 -9.94 5.22
CA TRP A 109 5.09 -10.66 6.10
C TRP A 109 4.24 -11.67 5.34
N GLY A 110 3.49 -11.25 4.32
CA GLY A 110 2.78 -12.10 3.36
C GLY A 110 1.69 -13.03 3.92
N LYS A 111 1.28 -12.88 5.20
CA LYS A 111 0.39 -13.83 5.88
C LYS A 111 -1.02 -13.31 6.12
N CYS A 112 -1.25 -12.02 5.92
CA CYS A 112 -2.53 -11.40 6.25
C CYS A 112 -3.67 -11.98 5.43
N THR A 113 -4.72 -12.48 6.10
CA THR A 113 -5.80 -13.22 5.45
C THR A 113 -6.77 -12.35 4.66
N PHE A 114 -6.83 -11.06 4.98
CA PHE A 114 -7.64 -10.07 4.28
C PHE A 114 -6.96 -9.47 3.04
N CYS A 115 -5.64 -9.62 2.92
CA CYS A 115 -4.82 -8.87 1.98
C CYS A 115 -4.67 -9.61 0.66
N ASP A 116 -4.92 -8.93 -0.44
CA ASP A 116 -4.76 -9.46 -1.80
C ASP A 116 -3.52 -8.89 -2.53
N HIS A 117 -2.67 -8.14 -1.84
CA HIS A 117 -1.46 -7.55 -2.44
C HIS A 117 -0.52 -8.59 -3.05
N GLY A 118 -0.41 -9.77 -2.42
CA GLY A 118 0.37 -10.88 -2.97
C GLY A 118 -0.07 -11.34 -4.36
N ALA A 119 -1.33 -11.12 -4.73
CA ALA A 119 -1.86 -11.49 -6.04
C ALA A 119 -1.28 -10.67 -7.22
N GLY A 120 -0.70 -9.51 -6.93
CA GLY A 120 -0.05 -8.64 -7.93
C GLY A 120 1.39 -9.00 -8.24
N TYR A 121 1.99 -9.89 -7.46
CA TYR A 121 3.38 -10.32 -7.59
C TYR A 121 3.48 -11.85 -7.66
N ILE A 122 4.60 -12.31 -8.20
CA ILE A 122 4.98 -13.71 -8.11
C ILE A 122 5.44 -13.94 -6.67
N ASP A 123 4.78 -14.77 -6.00
CA ASP A 123 4.67 -15.23 -4.62
C ASP A 123 5.95 -15.27 -3.74
N GLN A 124 6.87 -14.31 -3.88
CA GLN A 124 8.08 -14.22 -3.05
C GLN A 124 8.47 -12.77 -2.77
N PHE A 125 8.72 -12.48 -1.50
CA PHE A 125 9.36 -11.25 -1.09
C PHE A 125 10.80 -11.17 -1.61
N ARG A 126 11.14 -10.06 -2.26
CA ARG A 126 12.49 -9.77 -2.79
C ARG A 126 12.85 -8.33 -2.46
N ALA A 127 14.09 -8.10 -2.08
CA ALA A 127 14.59 -6.79 -1.73
C ALA A 127 15.91 -6.50 -2.47
N LYS A 128 16.12 -5.25 -2.83
CA LYS A 128 17.41 -4.73 -3.20
C LYS A 128 18.34 -4.71 -1.98
N HIS A 129 19.64 -4.75 -2.22
CA HIS A 129 20.62 -4.53 -1.16
C HIS A 129 20.55 -3.09 -0.63
N ALA A 130 20.86 -2.89 0.64
CA ALA A 130 20.74 -1.57 1.27
C ALA A 130 21.67 -0.52 0.63
N ASP A 131 22.88 -0.90 0.27
CA ASP A 131 23.85 -0.07 -0.46
C ASP A 131 23.33 0.33 -1.84
N GLN A 132 22.74 -0.62 -2.58
CA GLN A 132 22.11 -0.34 -3.87
C GLN A 132 20.97 0.67 -3.73
N ILE A 133 20.11 0.51 -2.70
CA ILE A 133 19.01 1.45 -2.46
C ILE A 133 19.57 2.87 -2.24
N VAL A 134 20.61 3.02 -1.42
CA VAL A 134 21.21 4.33 -1.15
C VAL A 134 21.87 4.91 -2.40
N ASP A 135 22.58 4.09 -3.19
CA ASP A 135 23.18 4.51 -4.47
C ASP A 135 22.10 5.02 -5.46
N GLU A 136 20.99 4.29 -5.57
CA GLU A 136 19.89 4.67 -6.46
C GLU A 136 19.16 5.95 -5.98
N LEU A 137 18.95 6.11 -4.67
CA LEU A 137 18.36 7.33 -4.11
C LEU A 137 19.27 8.55 -4.36
N GLU A 138 20.58 8.40 -4.18
CA GLU A 138 21.55 9.45 -4.47
C GLU A 138 21.56 9.81 -5.96
N PHE A 139 21.56 8.81 -6.84
CA PHE A 139 21.46 8.98 -8.29
C PHE A 139 20.17 9.73 -8.67
N LEU A 140 19.01 9.30 -8.17
CA LEU A 140 17.73 9.92 -8.47
C LEU A 140 17.62 11.34 -7.91
N LYS A 141 18.10 11.56 -6.68
CA LYS A 141 18.19 12.90 -6.07
C LYS A 141 18.91 13.85 -6.99
N ASN A 142 20.12 13.47 -7.45
CA ASN A 142 20.97 14.30 -8.28
C ASN A 142 20.39 14.49 -9.69
N LYS A 143 19.96 13.41 -10.34
CA LYS A 143 19.38 13.43 -11.69
C LYS A 143 18.11 14.30 -11.77
N LEU A 144 17.24 14.19 -10.79
CA LEU A 144 15.94 14.85 -10.79
C LEU A 144 15.95 16.20 -10.04
N ASN A 145 17.03 16.54 -9.34
CA ASN A 145 17.06 17.63 -8.38
C ASN A 145 15.85 17.54 -7.42
N ALA A 146 15.68 16.39 -6.78
CA ALA A 146 14.55 16.07 -5.91
C ALA A 146 15.02 15.79 -4.48
N LYS A 147 14.21 16.16 -3.51
CA LYS A 147 14.49 15.94 -2.08
C LYS A 147 13.48 15.00 -1.41
N HIS A 148 12.33 14.75 -2.03
CA HIS A 148 11.24 14.00 -1.41
C HIS A 148 11.05 12.66 -2.11
N PHE A 149 11.07 11.59 -1.32
CA PHE A 149 10.94 10.22 -1.79
C PHE A 149 9.82 9.51 -1.03
N MET A 150 8.99 8.79 -1.77
CA MET A 150 8.00 7.89 -1.21
C MET A 150 8.39 6.46 -1.53
N PHE A 151 8.77 5.69 -0.53
CA PHE A 151 8.90 4.25 -0.70
C PHE A 151 7.50 3.65 -0.89
N THR A 152 7.30 3.04 -2.05
CA THR A 152 6.02 2.44 -2.45
C THR A 152 5.98 0.93 -2.20
N ASP A 153 6.85 0.48 -1.32
CA ASP A 153 6.92 -0.91 -0.86
C ASP A 153 5.60 -1.33 -0.19
N GLU A 154 5.15 -2.55 -0.42
CA GLU A 154 3.92 -3.10 0.19
C GLU A 154 3.96 -3.08 1.73
N SER A 155 5.13 -3.26 2.29
CA SER A 155 5.45 -3.03 3.69
C SER A 155 6.97 -2.95 3.85
N PHE A 156 7.46 -1.84 4.36
CA PHE A 156 8.89 -1.60 4.52
C PHE A 156 9.47 -2.53 5.58
N PRO A 157 10.49 -3.35 5.25
CA PRO A 157 11.02 -4.33 6.20
C PRO A 157 11.76 -3.68 7.36
N PRO A 158 11.63 -4.20 8.60
CA PRO A 158 12.38 -3.66 9.74
C PRO A 158 13.90 -3.74 9.53
N ALA A 159 14.39 -4.76 8.83
CA ALA A 159 15.81 -4.86 8.50
C ALA A 159 16.33 -3.70 7.64
N LEU A 160 15.53 -3.19 6.70
CA LEU A 160 15.87 -2.00 5.92
C LEU A 160 15.70 -0.73 6.75
N PHE A 161 14.69 -0.66 7.61
CA PHE A 161 14.50 0.47 8.53
C PHE A 161 15.68 0.65 9.50
N LEU A 162 16.33 -0.44 9.89
CA LEU A 162 17.53 -0.42 10.72
C LEU A 162 18.82 -0.10 9.92
N LYS A 163 18.91 -0.56 8.67
CA LYS A 163 20.16 -0.45 7.88
C LYS A 163 20.29 0.82 7.07
N LEU A 164 19.22 1.27 6.43
CA LEU A 164 19.29 2.41 5.50
C LEU A 164 19.60 3.75 6.19
N PRO A 165 18.96 4.12 7.32
CA PRO A 165 19.19 5.42 7.92
C PRO A 165 20.65 5.73 8.27
N PRO A 166 21.42 4.83 8.91
CA PRO A 166 22.83 5.08 9.15
C PRO A 166 23.63 5.34 7.87
N MET A 167 23.39 4.56 6.80
CA MET A 167 24.08 4.72 5.52
C MET A 167 23.71 6.03 4.83
N MET A 168 22.44 6.43 4.89
CA MET A 168 21.96 7.71 4.34
C MET A 168 22.59 8.90 5.07
N VAL A 169 22.76 8.81 6.40
CA VAL A 169 23.41 9.84 7.22
C VAL A 169 24.90 9.90 6.92
N GLU A 170 25.58 8.76 6.81
CA GLU A 170 27.01 8.70 6.49
C GLU A 170 27.34 9.33 5.14
N ARG A 171 26.44 9.15 4.15
CA ARG A 171 26.57 9.76 2.82
C ARG A 171 26.03 11.18 2.70
N GLU A 172 25.55 11.76 3.79
CA GLU A 172 24.93 13.09 3.79
C GLU A 172 23.87 13.24 2.69
N LEU A 173 23.00 12.23 2.57
CA LEU A 173 22.08 12.13 1.42
C LEU A 173 21.08 13.28 1.35
N ASP A 174 20.78 13.97 2.44
CA ASP A 174 19.91 15.17 2.53
C ASP A 174 18.63 15.03 1.71
N ILE A 175 17.82 14.03 2.04
CA ILE A 175 16.49 13.79 1.49
C ILE A 175 15.46 13.67 2.59
N TYR A 176 14.18 13.76 2.22
CA TYR A 176 13.05 13.38 3.05
C TYR A 176 12.39 12.15 2.47
N TRP A 177 11.93 11.26 3.35
CA TRP A 177 11.27 10.04 2.91
C TRP A 177 10.11 9.62 3.80
N THR A 178 9.20 8.86 3.21
CA THR A 178 8.02 8.27 3.82
C THR A 178 7.80 6.85 3.31
N THR A 179 7.12 6.00 4.09
CA THR A 179 6.83 4.62 3.70
C THR A 179 5.65 4.03 4.46
N LEU A 180 5.12 2.90 3.94
CA LEU A 180 4.23 2.01 4.69
C LEU A 180 5.08 1.05 5.53
N ILE A 181 4.67 0.82 6.77
CA ILE A 181 5.38 -0.05 7.71
C ILE A 181 4.37 -0.79 8.60
N ARG A 182 4.76 -1.93 9.15
CA ARG A 182 4.03 -2.58 10.24
C ARG A 182 4.55 -2.09 11.58
N PHE A 183 3.74 -2.25 12.62
CA PHE A 183 4.26 -2.16 13.98
C PHE A 183 5.15 -3.37 14.27
N GLU A 184 6.38 -3.11 14.69
CA GLU A 184 7.41 -4.13 14.83
C GLU A 184 8.08 -4.09 16.21
N SER A 185 8.13 -5.24 16.86
CA SER A 185 8.87 -5.42 18.13
C SER A 185 10.39 -5.33 17.96
N GLN A 186 10.89 -5.27 16.74
CA GLN A 186 12.29 -5.03 16.42
C GLN A 186 12.66 -3.54 16.44
N LEU A 187 11.67 -2.63 16.52
CA LEU A 187 11.85 -1.17 16.45
C LEU A 187 11.49 -0.50 17.78
N LEU A 188 11.95 -1.05 18.90
CA LEU A 188 11.65 -0.52 20.24
C LEU A 188 12.70 0.50 20.73
N GLU A 189 13.92 0.41 20.21
CA GLU A 189 15.04 1.22 20.68
C GLU A 189 14.96 2.67 20.22
N PRO A 190 15.06 3.66 21.13
CA PRO A 190 14.97 5.08 20.82
C PRO A 190 15.96 5.53 19.74
N GLU A 191 17.19 5.02 19.78
CA GLU A 191 18.27 5.39 18.87
C GLU A 191 17.95 5.07 17.40
N THR A 192 17.15 4.02 17.16
CA THR A 192 16.64 3.68 15.82
C THR A 192 15.80 4.82 15.22
N TRP A 193 14.97 5.43 16.05
CA TRP A 193 14.09 6.52 15.65
C TRP A 193 14.83 7.84 15.48
N ASP A 194 15.78 8.12 16.36
CA ASP A 194 16.68 9.28 16.21
C ASP A 194 17.44 9.20 14.89
N MET A 195 17.95 8.02 14.56
CA MET A 195 18.67 7.79 13.30
C MET A 195 17.73 7.88 12.08
N ALA A 196 16.53 7.32 12.14
CA ALA A 196 15.55 7.43 11.05
C ALA A 196 15.16 8.89 10.78
N TYR A 197 14.89 9.67 11.83
CA TYR A 197 14.60 11.10 11.69
C TYR A 197 15.77 11.88 11.12
N LYS A 198 17.00 11.63 11.61
CA LYS A 198 18.22 12.24 11.10
C LYS A 198 18.45 11.92 9.62
N ALA A 199 18.11 10.71 9.18
CA ALA A 199 18.16 10.27 7.80
C ALA A 199 17.02 10.80 6.92
N GLY A 200 16.13 11.64 7.47
CA GLY A 200 15.06 12.30 6.72
C GLY A 200 13.70 11.61 6.74
N CYS A 201 13.49 10.56 7.55
CA CYS A 201 12.14 10.03 7.75
C CYS A 201 11.24 11.10 8.37
N ARG A 202 10.05 11.33 7.78
CA ARG A 202 9.12 12.36 8.27
C ARG A 202 7.70 11.85 8.49
N SER A 203 7.28 10.80 7.80
CA SER A 203 6.00 10.16 8.07
C SER A 203 6.06 8.66 7.84
N LEU A 204 5.25 7.92 8.59
CA LEU A 204 5.11 6.47 8.52
C LEU A 204 3.62 6.10 8.52
N TYR A 205 3.24 5.18 7.63
CA TYR A 205 1.88 4.69 7.48
C TYR A 205 1.81 3.27 8.04
N TYR A 206 1.11 3.11 9.16
CA TYR A 206 1.04 1.86 9.90
C TYR A 206 -0.24 1.11 9.63
N GLY A 207 -0.16 -0.14 9.21
CA GLY A 207 -1.30 -1.05 9.23
C GLY A 207 -1.48 -1.64 10.63
N LEU A 208 -2.39 -1.12 11.44
CA LEU A 208 -2.83 -1.72 12.70
C LEU A 208 -3.89 -2.80 12.45
N GLU A 209 -4.81 -2.49 11.57
CA GLU A 209 -6.00 -3.25 11.16
C GLU A 209 -7.03 -3.36 12.29
N SER A 210 -6.67 -3.98 13.42
CA SER A 210 -7.47 -4.07 14.63
C SER A 210 -6.57 -3.98 15.86
N ALA A 211 -7.10 -3.55 16.99
CA ALA A 211 -6.45 -3.60 18.31
C ALA A 211 -6.97 -4.73 19.18
N ASN A 212 -7.93 -5.52 18.71
CA ASN A 212 -8.41 -6.71 19.44
C ASN A 212 -7.54 -7.93 19.13
N GLU A 213 -7.04 -8.61 20.16
CA GLU A 213 -6.13 -9.75 20.02
C GLU A 213 -6.71 -10.91 19.20
N ARG A 214 -8.01 -11.21 19.34
CA ARG A 214 -8.65 -12.28 18.57
C ARG A 214 -8.68 -11.93 17.09
N ILE A 215 -9.06 -10.71 16.76
CA ILE A 215 -9.11 -10.24 15.38
C ILE A 215 -7.70 -10.18 14.77
N ILE A 216 -6.70 -9.66 15.48
CA ILE A 216 -5.29 -9.67 15.06
C ILE A 216 -4.83 -11.08 14.69
N LYS A 217 -5.20 -12.10 15.50
CA LYS A 217 -4.90 -13.51 15.21
C LYS A 217 -5.65 -14.04 14.00
N LEU A 218 -6.94 -13.70 13.84
CA LEU A 218 -7.75 -14.10 12.68
C LEU A 218 -7.22 -13.54 11.38
N VAL A 219 -6.86 -12.27 11.37
CA VAL A 219 -6.28 -11.63 10.18
C VAL A 219 -4.81 -12.01 9.95
N LYS A 220 -4.20 -12.80 10.84
CA LYS A 220 -2.79 -13.24 10.80
C LYS A 220 -1.80 -12.07 10.64
N LYS A 221 -2.14 -10.92 11.22
CA LYS A 221 -1.29 -9.72 11.20
C LYS A 221 -0.16 -9.83 12.23
N ASP A 222 -0.43 -10.48 13.38
CA ASP A 222 0.54 -10.72 14.46
C ASP A 222 1.14 -9.42 15.03
N THR A 223 0.30 -8.39 15.14
CA THR A 223 0.68 -7.10 15.73
C THR A 223 0.73 -7.24 17.26
N ASP A 224 1.85 -6.87 17.84
CA ASP A 224 1.98 -6.69 19.30
C ASP A 224 1.52 -5.27 19.65
N ILE A 225 0.45 -5.15 20.42
CA ILE A 225 -0.17 -3.88 20.80
C ILE A 225 0.76 -3.03 21.68
N GLU A 226 1.54 -3.63 22.55
CA GLU A 226 2.50 -2.89 23.39
C GLU A 226 3.66 -2.38 22.53
N ALA A 227 4.18 -3.18 21.62
CA ALA A 227 5.16 -2.72 20.66
C ALA A 227 4.61 -1.57 19.77
N ALA A 228 3.34 -1.65 19.37
CA ALA A 228 2.68 -0.58 18.63
C ALA A 228 2.66 0.75 19.41
N LYS A 229 2.30 0.72 20.69
CA LYS A 229 2.33 1.91 21.57
C LYS A 229 3.74 2.52 21.67
N ILE A 230 4.76 1.66 21.80
CA ILE A 230 6.17 2.12 21.87
C ILE A 230 6.59 2.72 20.53
N ASN A 231 6.30 2.07 19.40
CA ASN A 231 6.63 2.62 18.09
C ASN A 231 5.98 4.00 17.87
N LEU A 232 4.70 4.17 18.23
CA LEU A 232 3.99 5.45 18.15
C LEU A 232 4.63 6.53 19.06
N GLU A 233 5.00 6.17 20.29
CA GLU A 233 5.66 7.09 21.21
C GLU A 233 7.01 7.54 20.70
N GLN A 234 7.82 6.62 20.18
CA GLN A 234 9.14 6.96 19.63
C GLN A 234 9.02 7.82 18.36
N ALA A 235 8.10 7.50 17.45
CA ALA A 235 7.83 8.32 16.28
C ALA A 235 7.45 9.75 16.66
N LYS A 236 6.53 9.91 17.62
CA LYS A 236 6.13 11.22 18.17
C LYS A 236 7.31 11.96 18.79
N ARG A 237 8.11 11.29 19.64
CA ARG A 237 9.26 11.86 20.33
C ARG A 237 10.23 12.55 19.38
N VAL A 238 10.50 11.94 18.24
CA VAL A 238 11.43 12.48 17.25
C VAL A 238 10.76 13.39 16.21
N GLY A 239 9.43 13.49 16.19
CA GLY A 239 8.70 14.32 15.24
C GLY A 239 8.41 13.62 13.90
N ILE A 240 8.33 12.30 13.87
CA ILE A 240 7.85 11.53 12.72
C ILE A 240 6.31 11.40 12.83
N TRP A 241 5.62 11.76 11.74
CA TRP A 241 4.17 11.67 11.66
C TRP A 241 3.73 10.21 11.53
N SER A 242 2.85 9.77 12.42
CA SER A 242 2.27 8.43 12.40
C SER A 242 0.84 8.48 11.85
N HIS A 243 0.62 7.81 10.72
CA HIS A 243 -0.70 7.59 10.15
C HIS A 243 -1.08 6.13 10.40
N VAL A 244 -2.22 5.88 11.03
CA VAL A 244 -2.65 4.52 11.41
C VAL A 244 -3.86 4.09 10.59
N MET A 245 -3.77 2.93 9.96
CA MET A 245 -4.81 2.34 9.13
C MET A 245 -5.47 1.19 9.88
N CYS A 246 -6.80 1.19 9.92
CA CYS A 246 -7.64 0.18 10.58
C CYS A 246 -8.87 -0.11 9.75
N PHE A 247 -9.55 -1.21 10.07
CA PHE A 247 -10.86 -1.49 9.50
C PHE A 247 -11.77 -2.18 10.52
N TYR A 248 -13.09 -2.05 10.32
CA TYR A 248 -14.14 -2.77 11.04
C TYR A 248 -14.75 -3.87 10.19
N GLY A 249 -15.38 -4.85 10.83
CA GLY A 249 -16.23 -5.81 10.16
C GLY A 249 -15.51 -6.98 9.53
N PHE A 250 -14.32 -7.37 10.02
CA PHE A 250 -13.75 -8.65 9.62
C PHE A 250 -14.71 -9.79 10.02
N PRO A 251 -14.87 -10.86 9.20
CA PRO A 251 -15.79 -11.93 9.50
C PRO A 251 -15.69 -12.42 10.94
N SER A 252 -16.82 -12.48 11.62
CA SER A 252 -17.00 -12.79 13.05
C SER A 252 -16.57 -11.71 14.07
N GLU A 253 -16.09 -10.54 13.63
CA GLU A 253 -15.80 -9.45 14.56
C GLU A 253 -17.10 -8.96 15.21
N THR A 254 -17.13 -8.96 16.53
CA THR A 254 -18.25 -8.46 17.33
C THR A 254 -18.15 -6.93 17.51
N GLU A 255 -19.27 -6.32 17.91
CA GLU A 255 -19.30 -4.91 18.25
C GLU A 255 -18.30 -4.54 19.36
N ALA A 256 -18.19 -5.39 20.39
CA ALA A 256 -17.25 -5.17 21.49
C ALA A 256 -15.79 -5.20 21.04
N GLU A 257 -15.46 -6.10 20.10
CA GLU A 257 -14.09 -6.19 19.56
C GLU A 257 -13.73 -5.03 18.65
N ALA A 258 -14.69 -4.53 17.87
CA ALA A 258 -14.53 -3.31 17.10
C ALA A 258 -14.33 -2.09 18.03
N GLU A 259 -15.02 -2.08 19.19
CA GLU A 259 -14.85 -1.03 20.21
C GLU A 259 -13.44 -1.04 20.83
N ASP A 260 -12.77 -2.18 20.97
CA ASP A 260 -11.37 -2.24 21.40
C ASP A 260 -10.44 -1.46 20.45
N THR A 261 -10.69 -1.57 19.14
CA THR A 261 -9.92 -0.82 18.13
C THR A 261 -10.19 0.68 18.24
N ARG A 262 -11.46 1.06 18.39
CA ARG A 262 -11.84 2.45 18.62
C ARG A 262 -11.17 3.04 19.87
N ASN A 263 -11.26 2.33 21.00
CA ASN A 263 -10.69 2.76 22.27
C ASN A 263 -9.17 2.91 22.18
N PHE A 264 -8.48 1.97 21.56
CA PHE A 264 -7.03 2.08 21.32
C PHE A 264 -6.68 3.37 20.56
N LEU A 265 -7.42 3.71 19.51
CA LEU A 265 -7.16 4.92 18.73
C LEU A 265 -7.41 6.18 19.56
N LEU A 266 -8.50 6.24 20.33
CA LEU A 266 -8.84 7.38 21.18
C LEU A 266 -7.84 7.57 22.33
N GLU A 267 -7.44 6.51 22.99
CA GLU A 267 -6.44 6.55 24.07
C GLU A 267 -5.06 7.00 23.56
N ASN A 268 -4.73 6.67 22.32
CA ASN A 268 -3.45 6.99 21.71
C ASN A 268 -3.52 8.19 20.75
N GLN A 269 -4.64 8.93 20.66
CA GLN A 269 -4.79 10.07 19.73
C GLN A 269 -3.69 11.13 19.89
N HIS A 270 -3.11 11.27 21.09
CA HIS A 270 -1.99 12.17 21.34
C HIS A 270 -0.67 11.74 20.68
N ARG A 271 -0.60 10.49 20.18
CA ARG A 271 0.53 9.90 19.43
C ARG A 271 0.19 9.64 17.98
N ILE A 272 -1.10 9.63 17.64
CA ILE A 272 -1.63 9.32 16.32
C ILE A 272 -2.23 10.60 15.73
N PRO A 273 -1.45 11.37 14.97
CA PRO A 273 -1.94 12.62 14.39
C PRO A 273 -2.93 12.39 13.24
N SER A 274 -2.99 11.21 12.65
CA SER A 274 -3.99 10.87 11.63
C SER A 274 -4.33 9.38 11.59
N VAL A 275 -5.58 9.09 11.24
CA VAL A 275 -6.12 7.73 11.11
C VAL A 275 -6.84 7.59 9.78
N GLU A 276 -6.73 6.43 9.19
CA GLU A 276 -7.57 6.02 8.07
C GLU A 276 -8.34 4.77 8.51
N MET A 277 -9.64 4.96 8.77
CA MET A 277 -10.55 3.87 9.13
C MET A 277 -11.30 3.42 7.91
N TYR A 278 -11.42 2.11 7.73
CA TYR A 278 -12.20 1.48 6.69
C TYR A 278 -13.22 0.50 7.29
N PHE A 279 -13.99 -0.12 6.43
CA PHE A 279 -14.69 -1.37 6.71
C PHE A 279 -14.13 -2.47 5.82
N PHE A 280 -14.21 -3.71 6.30
CA PHE A 280 -13.63 -4.85 5.59
C PHE A 280 -14.31 -5.09 4.24
N VAL A 281 -13.51 -5.21 3.20
CA VAL A 281 -13.92 -5.56 1.84
C VAL A 281 -13.31 -6.91 1.49
N LEU A 282 -14.16 -7.85 1.04
CA LEU A 282 -13.72 -9.18 0.63
C LEU A 282 -13.16 -9.13 -0.80
N TYR A 283 -11.85 -9.04 -0.89
CA TYR A 283 -11.17 -9.07 -2.18
C TYR A 283 -11.08 -10.48 -2.76
N LYS A 284 -11.20 -10.56 -4.09
CA LYS A 284 -11.21 -11.79 -4.90
C LYS A 284 -10.03 -12.72 -4.61
N ASN A 285 -8.84 -12.16 -4.46
CA ASN A 285 -7.61 -12.91 -4.31
C ASN A 285 -7.10 -12.95 -2.84
N ALA A 286 -7.88 -12.43 -1.88
CA ALA A 286 -7.51 -12.49 -0.48
C ALA A 286 -7.60 -13.95 0.05
N PRO A 287 -6.67 -14.39 0.92
CA PRO A 287 -6.71 -15.75 1.47
C PRO A 287 -8.04 -16.15 2.11
N VAL A 288 -8.73 -15.22 2.76
CA VAL A 288 -10.06 -15.45 3.35
C VAL A 288 -11.10 -15.90 2.30
N MET A 289 -10.99 -15.44 1.06
CA MET A 289 -11.88 -15.84 -0.03
C MET A 289 -11.74 -17.33 -0.38
N PHE A 290 -10.56 -17.89 -0.22
CA PHE A 290 -10.28 -19.32 -0.48
C PHE A 290 -10.53 -20.21 0.74
N ALA A 291 -10.74 -19.62 1.92
CA ALA A 291 -11.00 -20.29 3.18
C ALA A 291 -12.40 -19.95 3.74
N LYS A 292 -13.39 -19.80 2.87
CA LYS A 292 -14.76 -19.36 3.23
C LYS A 292 -15.39 -20.14 4.37
N ASP A 293 -15.21 -21.46 4.38
CA ASP A 293 -15.77 -22.35 5.40
C ASP A 293 -15.07 -22.14 6.78
N GLU A 294 -13.76 -21.85 6.79
CA GLU A 294 -13.01 -21.53 8.01
C GLU A 294 -13.50 -20.21 8.61
N TYR A 295 -13.72 -19.19 7.76
CA TYR A 295 -14.18 -17.86 8.18
C TYR A 295 -15.70 -17.74 8.26
N LYS A 296 -16.43 -18.82 7.93
CA LYS A 296 -17.90 -18.91 8.00
C LYS A 296 -18.58 -17.75 7.30
N ILE A 297 -18.24 -17.56 6.04
CA ILE A 297 -18.82 -16.54 5.16
C ILE A 297 -19.53 -17.17 3.99
N ASP A 298 -20.73 -16.68 3.68
CA ASP A 298 -21.44 -16.96 2.44
C ASP A 298 -21.15 -15.87 1.42
N VAL A 299 -20.51 -16.23 0.31
CA VAL A 299 -20.04 -15.29 -0.72
C VAL A 299 -20.99 -15.30 -1.91
N LYS A 300 -21.51 -14.14 -2.23
CA LYS A 300 -22.39 -13.94 -3.38
C LYS A 300 -21.57 -13.54 -4.61
N VAL A 301 -21.29 -14.51 -5.48
CA VAL A 301 -20.64 -14.27 -6.76
C VAL A 301 -21.71 -13.98 -7.81
N ASN A 302 -21.67 -12.81 -8.43
CA ASN A 302 -22.50 -12.50 -9.58
C ASN A 302 -21.77 -12.90 -10.87
N PRO A 303 -22.25 -13.91 -11.64
CA PRO A 303 -21.58 -14.35 -12.87
C PRO A 303 -21.50 -13.26 -13.96
N GLU A 304 -22.36 -12.25 -13.90
CA GLU A 304 -22.35 -11.13 -14.85
C GLU A 304 -21.24 -10.12 -14.55
N HIS A 305 -20.71 -10.15 -13.32
CA HIS A 305 -19.63 -9.27 -12.84
C HIS A 305 -18.33 -10.05 -12.60
N ASP A 306 -17.95 -10.90 -13.53
CA ASP A 306 -16.78 -11.77 -13.42
C ASP A 306 -15.42 -11.03 -13.44
N LEU A 307 -15.41 -9.75 -13.82
CA LEU A 307 -14.27 -8.85 -13.70
C LEU A 307 -14.28 -8.02 -12.39
N ALA A 308 -15.13 -8.35 -11.43
CA ALA A 308 -15.10 -7.72 -10.11
C ALA A 308 -13.83 -8.11 -9.34
N LEU A 309 -13.29 -7.15 -8.61
CA LEU A 309 -12.13 -7.35 -7.72
C LEU A 309 -12.53 -7.67 -6.29
N ASP A 310 -13.81 -7.45 -5.93
CA ASP A 310 -14.36 -7.70 -4.61
C ASP A 310 -15.73 -8.39 -4.71
N TYR A 311 -16.16 -8.93 -3.59
CA TYR A 311 -17.41 -9.68 -3.51
C TYR A 311 -18.22 -9.29 -2.28
N TYR A 312 -19.55 -9.29 -2.46
CA TYR A 312 -20.45 -9.26 -1.32
C TYR A 312 -20.44 -10.59 -0.60
N TYR A 313 -20.48 -10.53 0.71
CA TYR A 313 -20.52 -11.69 1.58
C TYR A 313 -21.49 -11.46 2.75
N THR A 314 -21.93 -12.55 3.36
CA THR A 314 -22.70 -12.53 4.60
C THR A 314 -21.93 -13.38 5.63
N PRO A 315 -21.51 -12.82 6.77
CA PRO A 315 -20.87 -13.61 7.83
C PRO A 315 -21.94 -14.40 8.60
N GLU A 316 -21.58 -15.60 9.11
CA GLU A 316 -22.43 -16.38 10.00
C GLU A 316 -22.66 -15.70 11.34
N SER A 317 -21.66 -14.92 11.79
CA SER A 317 -21.68 -14.18 13.06
C SER A 317 -20.81 -12.94 13.00
N GLY A 318 -20.98 -12.03 13.94
CA GLY A 318 -20.30 -10.75 13.98
C GLY A 318 -21.05 -9.68 13.22
N GLN A 319 -20.38 -8.60 12.89
CA GLN A 319 -20.97 -7.47 12.17
C GLN A 319 -21.16 -7.80 10.69
N THR A 320 -22.30 -7.39 10.15
CA THR A 320 -22.52 -7.35 8.68
C THR A 320 -21.70 -6.22 8.05
N THR A 321 -21.57 -6.24 6.74
CA THR A 321 -20.90 -5.14 6.01
C THR A 321 -21.60 -3.81 6.25
N GLU A 322 -22.93 -3.80 6.31
CA GLU A 322 -23.75 -2.61 6.57
C GLU A 322 -23.51 -2.05 7.98
N GLU A 323 -23.45 -2.92 9.00
CA GLU A 323 -23.16 -2.51 10.38
C GLU A 323 -21.73 -1.99 10.51
N ALA A 324 -20.76 -2.63 9.88
CA ALA A 324 -19.39 -2.15 9.84
C ALA A 324 -19.25 -0.80 9.13
N MET A 325 -19.99 -0.58 8.06
CA MET A 325 -20.05 0.68 7.33
C MET A 325 -20.69 1.80 8.19
N GLN A 326 -21.78 1.50 8.88
CA GLN A 326 -22.40 2.47 9.81
C GLN A 326 -21.44 2.84 10.96
N ARG A 327 -20.69 1.87 11.49
CA ARG A 327 -19.65 2.12 12.51
C ARG A 327 -18.51 2.98 11.98
N TYR A 328 -18.06 2.72 10.77
CA TYR A 328 -17.09 3.53 10.06
C TYR A 328 -17.56 4.99 9.90
N GLU A 329 -18.79 5.20 9.47
CA GLU A 329 -19.38 6.56 9.35
C GLU A 329 -19.46 7.27 10.70
N LYS A 330 -19.96 6.55 11.72
CA LYS A 330 -20.05 7.07 13.09
C LYS A 330 -18.69 7.49 13.65
N PHE A 331 -17.65 6.67 13.42
CA PHE A 331 -16.30 6.98 13.85
C PHE A 331 -15.81 8.34 13.34
N TYR A 332 -16.06 8.64 12.07
CA TYR A 332 -15.67 9.93 11.49
C TYR A 332 -16.57 11.11 11.91
N GLN A 333 -17.81 10.85 12.27
CA GLN A 333 -18.74 11.91 12.69
C GLN A 333 -18.61 12.29 14.16
N GLU A 334 -18.40 11.32 15.04
CA GLU A 334 -18.52 11.51 16.47
C GLU A 334 -17.20 11.43 17.23
N ASP A 335 -16.30 10.56 16.79
CA ASP A 335 -15.17 10.14 17.61
C ASP A 335 -13.87 10.82 17.24
N PHE A 336 -13.79 11.32 16.03
CA PHE A 336 -12.51 11.77 15.56
C PHE A 336 -12.42 13.29 15.55
N ASN A 337 -11.45 13.79 16.30
CA ASN A 337 -11.00 15.17 16.18
C ASN A 337 -10.70 15.45 14.70
N PRO A 338 -11.13 16.59 14.12
CA PRO A 338 -10.92 16.98 12.72
C PRO A 338 -9.48 16.85 12.20
N TRP A 339 -8.53 16.61 13.07
CA TRP A 339 -7.11 16.34 12.78
C TRP A 339 -6.80 14.94 12.30
N ALA A 340 -7.66 14.01 12.55
CA ALA A 340 -7.55 12.68 12.01
C ALA A 340 -8.15 12.60 10.61
N MET A 341 -7.81 13.55 9.83
CA MET A 341 -8.30 13.70 8.47
C MET A 341 -8.28 12.41 7.70
N ARG A 342 -9.33 12.17 6.92
CA ARG A 342 -9.26 11.37 5.72
C ARG A 342 -8.16 11.95 4.83
N ILE A 343 -6.94 11.44 5.00
CA ILE A 343 -5.82 11.90 4.19
C ILE A 343 -5.88 11.11 2.89
N ASN A 344 -6.75 11.51 1.98
CA ASN A 344 -6.75 11.03 0.60
C ASN A 344 -5.55 11.56 -0.22
N ALA A 345 -4.69 12.35 0.40
CA ALA A 345 -3.53 12.97 -0.22
C ALA A 345 -2.29 12.80 0.68
N ARG A 346 -1.89 11.54 0.92
CA ARG A 346 -0.70 11.18 1.73
C ARG A 346 0.53 11.98 1.32
N GLU A 347 0.71 12.17 0.03
CA GLU A 347 1.80 12.91 -0.58
C GLU A 347 1.83 14.37 -0.12
N HIS A 348 0.68 15.03 -0.12
CA HIS A 348 0.59 16.43 0.28
C HIS A 348 0.89 16.61 1.77
N VAL A 349 0.37 15.72 2.61
CA VAL A 349 0.66 15.77 4.06
C VAL A 349 2.15 15.58 4.32
N PHE A 350 2.78 14.63 3.66
CA PHE A 350 4.21 14.42 3.76
C PHE A 350 5.00 15.68 3.37
N LEU A 351 4.65 16.34 2.26
CA LEU A 351 5.28 17.59 1.84
C LEU A 351 5.04 18.73 2.84
N TYR A 352 3.84 18.84 3.41
CA TYR A 352 3.56 19.81 4.46
C TYR A 352 4.40 19.55 5.72
N ILE A 353 4.51 18.31 6.16
CA ILE A 353 5.31 17.93 7.33
C ILE A 353 6.78 18.30 7.12
N THR A 354 7.34 18.07 5.93
CA THR A 354 8.73 18.41 5.64
C THR A 354 8.98 19.90 5.67
N LYS A 355 7.98 20.73 5.37
CA LYS A 355 8.09 22.18 5.30
C LYS A 355 7.78 22.87 6.63
N PHE A 356 6.79 22.40 7.36
CA PHE A 356 6.23 23.08 8.54
C PHE A 356 6.45 22.31 9.86
N GLY A 357 6.94 21.06 9.79
CA GLY A 357 7.02 20.19 10.95
C GLY A 357 5.66 19.60 11.34
N THR A 358 5.68 18.76 12.38
CA THR A 358 4.47 18.05 12.84
C THR A 358 3.61 18.85 13.81
N SER A 359 4.22 19.78 14.57
CA SER A 359 3.54 20.53 15.63
C SER A 359 2.55 21.58 15.13
N ASP A 360 2.84 22.20 13.99
CA ASP A 360 2.11 23.35 13.48
C ASP A 360 1.02 22.97 12.46
N LEU A 361 1.09 21.78 11.90
CA LEU A 361 0.18 21.32 10.85
C LEU A 361 -1.30 21.40 11.26
N PRO A 362 -1.70 20.89 12.43
CA PRO A 362 -3.05 21.04 12.93
C PRO A 362 -3.50 22.50 13.01
N GLN A 363 -2.73 23.33 13.64
CA GLN A 363 -3.09 24.74 13.88
C GLN A 363 -3.22 25.53 12.57
N LEU A 364 -2.38 25.26 11.59
CA LEU A 364 -2.45 25.89 10.27
C LEU A 364 -3.75 25.52 9.54
N TYR A 365 -4.17 24.27 9.63
CA TYR A 365 -5.41 23.83 9.01
C TYR A 365 -6.63 24.53 9.61
N VAL A 366 -6.80 24.53 10.94
CA VAL A 366 -7.90 25.25 11.62
C VAL A 366 -7.90 26.73 11.32
N LYS A 367 -6.74 27.37 11.39
CA LYS A 367 -6.61 28.80 11.15
C LYS A 367 -7.03 29.20 9.74
N ASN A 368 -6.78 28.39 8.74
CA ASN A 368 -7.08 28.67 7.35
C ASN A 368 -8.45 28.14 6.89
N ASN A 369 -9.07 27.27 7.67
CA ASN A 369 -10.36 26.65 7.35
C ASN A 369 -11.27 26.61 8.60
N PRO A 370 -11.68 27.77 9.14
CA PRO A 370 -12.50 27.82 10.35
C PRO A 370 -13.88 27.14 10.20
N GLU A 371 -14.35 26.97 8.96
CA GLU A 371 -15.61 26.30 8.63
C GLU A 371 -15.44 24.84 8.17
N ALA A 372 -14.24 24.29 8.24
CA ALA A 372 -13.96 22.91 7.82
C ALA A 372 -14.82 21.87 8.56
N HIS A 373 -15.35 22.21 9.73
CA HIS A 373 -16.31 21.39 10.46
C HIS A 373 -17.67 21.21 9.77
N HIS A 374 -18.00 22.04 8.76
CA HIS A 374 -19.30 21.99 8.07
C HIS A 374 -19.23 21.45 6.63
N LEU A 375 -18.05 21.47 6.01
CA LEU A 375 -17.90 21.09 4.59
C LEU A 375 -17.87 19.58 4.33
N GLU A 376 -17.59 18.75 5.32
CA GLU A 376 -17.51 17.30 5.14
C GLU A 376 -18.89 16.61 4.99
N ALA A 377 -19.96 17.24 5.44
CA ALA A 377 -21.31 16.68 5.30
C ALA A 377 -21.95 16.89 3.90
N GLU A 378 -21.47 17.87 3.13
CA GLU A 378 -22.08 18.22 1.84
C GLU A 378 -21.37 17.60 0.62
N VAL A 379 -20.18 17.04 0.76
CA VAL A 379 -19.37 16.50 -0.38
C VAL A 379 -19.55 14.99 -0.56
N MET A 380 -20.36 14.34 0.27
CA MET A 380 -20.60 12.88 0.21
C MET A 380 -22.02 12.49 -0.22
N LEU A 381 -22.71 13.34 -0.96
CA LEU A 381 -23.95 12.97 -1.67
C LEU A 381 -23.75 12.89 -3.16
#